data_71be5f6345828f81f894e1aecc7c90b7
#
_entry.id   71be5f6345828f81f894e1aecc7c90b7
#
_cell.length_a   1.000
_cell.length_b   1.000
_cell.length_c   1.000
_cell.angle_alpha   90.00
_cell.angle_beta   90.00
_cell.angle_gamma   90.00
#
_symmetry.space_group_name_H-M   'P 1'
#
loop_
_entity.id
_entity.type
_entity.pdbx_description
1 polymer ?
#
loop_
_entity_poly.entity_id
_entity_poly.type
_entity_poly.pdbx_seq_one_letter_code
_entity_poly.pdbx_strand_id
1 'polypeptide(L)'
;MDLGLKGRVVIVTGAASGIGRAVAETYAKEGAHLALADINLDGLKTLKDELKGVDVYVEKVDVTSVDDCEAFVTNVAKNYGKIDVLVNNAGTALMGDMETFPEEIFRKHAELMMYAPVRLTNLCIPHFKKNGWGSVVNTSSIFGKQPGGLISYDVIKAADIMITKDYSNYCASFNVNVNAVCPGPVDTPLWFAPGQLGDQLAGATGMSKEDAIAWFAKTNIPMGRYAKPEEIANAIVFLSSEPAHYITGVSINVDGGMVKSFI
;
A
#
# COMPACT_ATOMS: atom_id res chain seq x y z
N MET A 1 -20.99 -8.32 -7.74
CA MET A 1 -21.07 -8.33 -6.26
C MET A 1 -21.10 -6.88 -5.84
N ASP A 2 -22.02 -6.47 -4.99
CA ASP A 2 -21.97 -5.15 -4.37
C ASP A 2 -20.94 -5.21 -3.24
N LEU A 3 -19.97 -4.30 -3.25
CA LEU A 3 -18.92 -4.21 -2.25
C LEU A 3 -19.29 -3.38 -1.01
N GLY A 4 -20.44 -2.69 -1.03
CA GLY A 4 -20.90 -1.85 0.08
C GLY A 4 -20.02 -0.62 0.35
N LEU A 5 -19.26 -0.16 -0.66
CA LEU A 5 -18.27 0.91 -0.53
C LEU A 5 -18.80 2.29 -0.95
N LYS A 6 -19.96 2.36 -1.56
CA LYS A 6 -20.57 3.63 -1.97
C LYS A 6 -20.77 4.57 -0.79
N GLY A 7 -20.20 5.77 -0.89
CA GLY A 7 -20.26 6.79 0.17
C GLY A 7 -19.38 6.51 1.39
N ARG A 8 -18.57 5.44 1.40
CA ARG A 8 -17.51 5.24 2.40
C ARG A 8 -16.40 6.26 2.19
N VAL A 9 -15.79 6.73 3.24
CA VAL A 9 -14.65 7.65 3.23
C VAL A 9 -13.36 6.84 3.35
N VAL A 10 -12.53 6.91 2.30
CA VAL A 10 -11.32 6.10 2.14
C VAL A 10 -10.09 6.98 2.12
N ILE A 11 -9.17 6.74 3.03
CA ILE A 11 -7.82 7.32 3.01
C ILE A 11 -6.88 6.39 2.22
N VAL A 12 -6.12 6.95 1.26
CA VAL A 12 -5.06 6.24 0.54
C VAL A 12 -3.77 7.04 0.60
N THR A 13 -2.69 6.44 1.10
CA THR A 13 -1.35 7.04 1.13
C THR A 13 -0.50 6.57 -0.06
N GLY A 14 0.41 7.44 -0.55
CA GLY A 14 1.17 7.16 -1.77
C GLY A 14 0.27 7.08 -3.01
N ALA A 15 -0.77 7.93 -3.06
CA ALA A 15 -1.84 7.83 -4.05
C ALA A 15 -1.53 8.49 -5.40
N ALA A 16 -0.43 9.23 -5.54
CA ALA A 16 -0.11 9.93 -6.77
C ALA A 16 0.32 9.01 -7.93
N SER A 17 0.73 7.77 -7.65
CA SER A 17 1.25 6.86 -8.67
C SER A 17 1.07 5.37 -8.32
N GLY A 18 1.37 4.50 -9.26
CA GLY A 18 1.48 3.05 -9.05
C GLY A 18 0.24 2.41 -8.43
N ILE A 19 0.46 1.56 -7.42
CA ILE A 19 -0.61 0.83 -6.73
C ILE A 19 -1.58 1.79 -6.06
N GLY A 20 -1.09 2.83 -5.35
CA GLY A 20 -1.96 3.78 -4.64
C GLY A 20 -2.91 4.53 -5.56
N ARG A 21 -2.45 4.93 -6.74
CA ARG A 21 -3.29 5.52 -7.78
C ARG A 21 -4.37 4.54 -8.26
N ALA A 22 -3.99 3.31 -8.59
CA ALA A 22 -4.94 2.29 -9.04
C ALA A 22 -5.97 1.94 -7.94
N VAL A 23 -5.56 1.96 -6.68
CA VAL A 23 -6.46 1.79 -5.51
C VAL A 23 -7.49 2.93 -5.47
N ALA A 24 -7.05 4.19 -5.59
CA ALA A 24 -7.95 5.34 -5.62
C ALA A 24 -8.95 5.26 -6.79
N GLU A 25 -8.47 4.91 -8.00
CA GLU A 25 -9.31 4.73 -9.19
C GLU A 25 -10.33 3.60 -9.00
N THR A 26 -9.95 2.51 -8.33
CA THR A 26 -10.85 1.37 -8.07
C THR A 26 -11.93 1.74 -7.05
N TYR A 27 -11.57 2.42 -5.95
CA TYR A 27 -12.58 2.92 -5.00
C TYR A 27 -13.52 3.96 -5.61
N ALA A 28 -13.01 4.81 -6.51
CA ALA A 28 -13.86 5.77 -7.22
C ALA A 28 -14.95 5.07 -8.05
N LYS A 29 -14.60 3.97 -8.73
CA LYS A 29 -15.58 3.15 -9.48
C LYS A 29 -16.65 2.54 -8.59
N GLU A 30 -16.32 2.25 -7.33
CA GLU A 30 -17.27 1.77 -6.31
C GLU A 30 -18.08 2.91 -5.65
N GLY A 31 -17.86 4.18 -6.04
CA GLY A 31 -18.59 5.35 -5.52
C GLY A 31 -18.17 5.78 -4.12
N ALA A 32 -16.98 5.44 -3.68
CA ALA A 32 -16.42 5.90 -2.40
C ALA A 32 -15.97 7.37 -2.49
N HIS A 33 -15.97 8.08 -1.35
CA HIS A 33 -15.30 9.37 -1.19
C HIS A 33 -13.86 9.16 -0.85
N LEU A 34 -12.96 9.93 -1.46
CA LEU A 34 -11.52 9.69 -1.37
C LEU A 34 -10.79 10.82 -0.66
N ALA A 35 -9.88 10.45 0.23
CA ALA A 35 -8.90 11.34 0.84
C ALA A 35 -7.49 10.82 0.48
N LEU A 36 -6.83 11.49 -0.46
CA LEU A 36 -5.59 11.03 -1.08
C LEU A 36 -4.40 11.83 -0.56
N ALA A 37 -3.39 11.12 -0.07
CA ALA A 37 -2.16 11.66 0.49
C ALA A 37 -0.94 11.20 -0.30
N ASP A 38 -0.05 12.14 -0.62
CA ASP A 38 1.24 11.87 -1.26
C ASP A 38 2.16 13.08 -1.05
N ILE A 39 3.46 12.90 -1.16
CA ILE A 39 4.43 14.01 -1.22
C ILE A 39 4.36 14.75 -2.58
N ASN A 40 3.86 14.09 -3.63
CA ASN A 40 3.66 14.64 -4.97
C ASN A 40 2.24 15.21 -5.12
N LEU A 41 2.07 16.46 -4.66
CA LEU A 41 0.77 17.14 -4.75
C LEU A 41 0.26 17.32 -6.18
N ASP A 42 1.13 17.54 -7.16
CA ASP A 42 0.70 17.76 -8.54
C ASP A 42 0.18 16.45 -9.17
N GLY A 43 0.80 15.32 -8.85
CA GLY A 43 0.27 14.00 -9.20
C GLY A 43 -1.12 13.74 -8.59
N LEU A 44 -1.33 14.15 -7.33
CA LEU A 44 -2.64 14.04 -6.67
C LEU A 44 -3.70 14.94 -7.34
N LYS A 45 -3.35 16.17 -7.72
CA LYS A 45 -4.29 17.08 -8.42
C LYS A 45 -4.69 16.51 -9.78
N THR A 46 -3.72 15.98 -10.53
CA THR A 46 -3.99 15.31 -11.81
C THR A 46 -4.96 14.15 -11.63
N LEU A 47 -4.70 13.27 -10.64
CA LEU A 47 -5.58 12.16 -10.35
C LEU A 47 -6.99 12.64 -9.95
N LYS A 48 -7.10 13.64 -9.09
CA LYS A 48 -8.39 14.25 -8.70
C LYS A 48 -9.18 14.73 -9.93
N ASP A 49 -8.51 15.38 -10.88
CA ASP A 49 -9.16 15.90 -12.09
C ASP A 49 -9.63 14.78 -13.02
N GLU A 50 -9.01 13.62 -12.98
CA GLU A 50 -9.41 12.43 -13.74
C GLU A 50 -10.58 11.67 -13.09
N LEU A 51 -10.66 11.65 -11.77
CA LEU A 51 -11.71 10.96 -11.02
C LEU A 51 -13.03 11.74 -11.06
N LYS A 52 -13.96 11.28 -11.89
CA LYS A 52 -15.27 11.93 -12.05
C LYS A 52 -16.35 11.20 -11.26
N GLY A 53 -17.35 11.96 -10.78
CA GLY A 53 -18.54 11.41 -10.13
C GLY A 53 -18.37 11.01 -8.66
N VAL A 54 -17.20 11.26 -8.06
CA VAL A 54 -16.92 11.05 -6.64
C VAL A 54 -16.30 12.30 -6.03
N ASP A 55 -16.44 12.45 -4.71
CA ASP A 55 -15.79 13.52 -3.98
C ASP A 55 -14.35 13.11 -3.61
N VAL A 56 -13.37 13.97 -3.96
CA VAL A 56 -11.94 13.71 -3.78
C VAL A 56 -11.28 14.89 -3.08
N TYR A 57 -10.82 14.64 -1.86
CA TYR A 57 -9.91 15.49 -1.11
C TYR A 57 -8.47 15.08 -1.37
N VAL A 58 -7.58 16.03 -1.62
CA VAL A 58 -6.15 15.77 -1.81
C VAL A 58 -5.31 16.67 -0.93
N GLU A 59 -4.26 16.12 -0.33
CA GLU A 59 -3.33 16.88 0.51
C GLU A 59 -1.90 16.39 0.31
N LYS A 60 -0.94 17.33 0.29
CA LYS A 60 0.47 16.97 0.33
C LYS A 60 0.81 16.52 1.74
N VAL A 61 1.19 15.27 1.92
CA VAL A 61 1.51 14.66 3.21
C VAL A 61 2.80 13.89 3.10
N ASP A 62 3.76 14.20 3.96
CA ASP A 62 4.87 13.31 4.24
C ASP A 62 4.47 12.40 5.41
N VAL A 63 4.17 11.14 5.13
CA VAL A 63 3.73 10.19 6.17
C VAL A 63 4.80 9.89 7.22
N THR A 64 6.05 10.28 6.99
CA THR A 64 7.12 10.20 7.99
C THR A 64 7.04 11.34 9.01
N SER A 65 6.32 12.42 8.70
CA SER A 65 6.02 13.53 9.62
C SER A 65 4.81 13.20 10.49
N VAL A 66 4.99 13.29 11.81
CA VAL A 66 3.90 13.11 12.78
C VAL A 66 2.83 14.18 12.58
N ASP A 67 3.27 15.44 12.49
CA ASP A 67 2.39 16.61 12.36
C ASP A 67 1.56 16.56 11.08
N ASP A 68 2.18 16.16 9.95
CA ASP A 68 1.44 16.00 8.68
C ASP A 68 0.36 14.91 8.78
N CYS A 69 0.67 13.78 9.40
CA CYS A 69 -0.29 12.70 9.59
C CYS A 69 -1.48 13.12 10.46
N GLU A 70 -1.21 13.81 11.58
CA GLU A 70 -2.25 14.31 12.49
C GLU A 70 -3.13 15.36 11.82
N ALA A 71 -2.51 16.32 11.13
CA ALA A 71 -3.21 17.36 10.38
C ALA A 71 -4.10 16.73 9.29
N PHE A 72 -3.55 15.81 8.50
CA PHE A 72 -4.29 15.16 7.42
C PHE A 72 -5.52 14.39 7.91
N VAL A 73 -5.37 13.51 8.90
CA VAL A 73 -6.50 12.74 9.47
C VAL A 73 -7.55 13.68 10.05
N THR A 74 -7.14 14.75 10.74
CA THR A 74 -8.05 15.79 11.27
C THR A 74 -8.81 16.50 10.15
N ASN A 75 -8.11 16.89 9.07
CA ASN A 75 -8.72 17.55 7.92
C ASN A 75 -9.73 16.64 7.20
N VAL A 76 -9.39 15.36 7.01
CA VAL A 76 -10.31 14.36 6.43
C VAL A 76 -11.57 14.22 7.29
N ALA A 77 -11.40 14.05 8.61
CA ALA A 77 -12.54 13.93 9.52
C ALA A 77 -13.41 15.20 9.55
N LYS A 78 -12.81 16.38 9.44
CA LYS A 78 -13.53 17.66 9.33
C LYS A 78 -14.29 17.77 8.01
N ASN A 79 -13.69 17.34 6.90
CA ASN A 79 -14.27 17.45 5.57
C ASN A 79 -15.45 16.49 5.36
N TYR A 80 -15.34 15.25 5.85
CA TYR A 80 -16.30 14.17 5.59
C TYR A 80 -17.15 13.77 6.81
N GLY A 81 -16.80 14.21 8.00
CA GLY A 81 -17.47 13.84 9.25
C GLY A 81 -17.16 12.43 9.77
N LYS A 82 -16.48 11.60 8.97
CA LYS A 82 -16.15 10.21 9.26
C LYS A 82 -14.89 9.75 8.51
N ILE A 83 -14.33 8.61 8.90
CA ILE A 83 -13.33 7.84 8.16
C ILE A 83 -13.74 6.38 8.25
N ASP A 84 -13.86 5.69 7.12
CA ASP A 84 -14.32 4.30 7.07
C ASP A 84 -13.18 3.33 6.73
N VAL A 85 -12.26 3.71 5.83
CA VAL A 85 -11.17 2.85 5.36
C VAL A 85 -9.85 3.60 5.37
N LEU A 86 -8.78 2.89 5.77
CA LEU A 86 -7.40 3.34 5.63
C LEU A 86 -6.61 2.34 4.78
N VAL A 87 -5.98 2.84 3.71
CA VAL A 87 -5.02 2.08 2.91
C VAL A 87 -3.62 2.66 3.11
N ASN A 88 -2.80 1.96 3.88
CA ASN A 88 -1.38 2.26 4.05
C ASN A 88 -0.61 1.68 2.87
N ASN A 89 -0.32 2.53 1.87
CA ASN A 89 0.34 2.10 0.64
C ASN A 89 1.65 2.84 0.36
N ALA A 90 1.88 4.00 0.95
CA ALA A 90 3.13 4.75 0.77
C ALA A 90 4.36 3.87 1.07
N GLY A 91 5.31 3.82 0.14
CA GLY A 91 6.49 2.98 0.30
C GLY A 91 7.49 3.14 -0.82
N THR A 92 8.68 2.60 -0.61
CA THR A 92 9.78 2.54 -1.58
C THR A 92 10.62 1.30 -1.33
N ALA A 93 11.49 0.97 -2.27
CA ALA A 93 12.46 -0.10 -2.14
C ALA A 93 13.80 0.33 -2.76
N LEU A 94 14.89 -0.18 -2.23
CA LEU A 94 16.24 0.06 -2.74
C LEU A 94 17.03 -1.24 -2.66
N MET A 95 17.68 -1.63 -3.76
CA MET A 95 18.70 -2.66 -3.76
C MET A 95 19.98 -2.09 -3.16
N GLY A 96 20.76 -2.93 -2.48
CA GLY A 96 22.03 -2.53 -1.92
C GLY A 96 22.85 -3.76 -1.51
N ASP A 97 24.14 -3.55 -1.39
CA ASP A 97 25.06 -4.56 -0.90
C ASP A 97 24.79 -4.81 0.59
N MET A 98 24.68 -6.10 0.97
CA MET A 98 24.39 -6.52 2.34
C MET A 98 25.47 -6.10 3.34
N GLU A 99 26.74 -6.08 2.92
CA GLU A 99 27.87 -5.76 3.80
C GLU A 99 28.00 -4.25 4.06
N THR A 100 27.53 -3.44 3.12
CA THR A 100 27.69 -1.98 3.14
C THR A 100 26.37 -1.20 3.18
N PHE A 101 25.24 -1.87 3.40
CA PHE A 101 23.93 -1.23 3.38
C PHE A 101 23.83 -0.13 4.46
N PRO A 102 23.54 1.14 4.09
CA PRO A 102 23.57 2.24 5.05
C PRO A 102 22.45 2.14 6.09
N GLU A 103 22.81 2.18 7.38
CA GLU A 103 21.84 2.18 8.49
C GLU A 103 20.82 3.33 8.37
N GLU A 104 21.24 4.47 7.86
CA GLU A 104 20.35 5.62 7.63
C GLU A 104 19.20 5.29 6.66
N ILE A 105 19.49 4.55 5.59
CA ILE A 105 18.47 4.08 4.64
C ILE A 105 17.51 3.12 5.32
N PHE A 106 18.03 2.22 6.16
CA PHE A 106 17.20 1.29 6.94
C PHE A 106 16.22 2.07 7.84
N ARG A 107 16.72 3.10 8.55
CA ARG A 107 15.89 3.96 9.41
C ARG A 107 14.81 4.71 8.62
N LYS A 108 15.16 5.28 7.47
CA LYS A 108 14.20 5.96 6.58
C LYS A 108 13.10 5.02 6.09
N HIS A 109 13.48 3.80 5.69
CA HIS A 109 12.51 2.78 5.29
C HIS A 109 11.60 2.35 6.46
N ALA A 110 12.15 2.20 7.66
CA ALA A 110 11.37 1.89 8.86
C ALA A 110 10.37 3.00 9.18
N GLU A 111 10.79 4.27 9.13
CA GLU A 111 9.89 5.40 9.36
C GLU A 111 8.74 5.42 8.35
N LEU A 112 9.06 5.23 7.07
CA LEU A 112 8.08 5.29 5.99
C LEU A 112 7.09 4.11 5.99
N MET A 113 7.58 2.87 6.18
CA MET A 113 6.80 1.66 5.91
C MET A 113 6.47 0.83 7.16
N MET A 114 6.92 1.25 8.34
CA MET A 114 6.60 0.60 9.60
C MET A 114 5.95 1.59 10.59
N TYR A 115 6.62 2.69 10.93
CA TYR A 115 6.09 3.66 11.89
C TYR A 115 4.91 4.46 11.34
N ALA A 116 4.96 4.88 10.08
CA ALA A 116 3.85 5.64 9.46
C ALA A 116 2.53 4.84 9.39
N PRO A 117 2.50 3.56 8.96
CA PRO A 117 1.29 2.73 9.05
C PRO A 117 0.74 2.58 10.48
N VAL A 118 1.60 2.41 11.48
CA VAL A 118 1.19 2.36 12.90
C VAL A 118 0.56 3.69 13.32
N ARG A 119 1.20 4.80 13.01
CA ARG A 119 0.73 6.16 13.32
C ARG A 119 -0.65 6.44 12.71
N LEU A 120 -0.79 6.23 11.40
CA LEU A 120 -2.06 6.48 10.70
C LEU A 120 -3.17 5.55 11.18
N THR A 121 -2.86 4.28 11.45
CA THR A 121 -3.84 3.34 12.01
C THR A 121 -4.32 3.81 13.38
N ASN A 122 -3.42 4.22 14.27
CA ASN A 122 -3.76 4.76 15.59
C ASN A 122 -4.65 6.01 15.50
N LEU A 123 -4.36 6.91 14.56
CA LEU A 123 -5.17 8.13 14.33
C LEU A 123 -6.57 7.80 13.78
N CYS A 124 -6.72 6.74 12.99
CA CYS A 124 -8.00 6.35 12.41
C CYS A 124 -8.88 5.50 13.36
N ILE A 125 -8.31 4.73 14.29
CA ILE A 125 -9.07 3.86 15.22
C ILE A 125 -10.21 4.58 15.96
N PRO A 126 -10.05 5.81 16.50
CA PRO A 126 -11.16 6.52 17.17
C PRO A 126 -12.35 6.77 16.24
N HIS A 127 -12.08 7.03 14.95
CA HIS A 127 -13.13 7.24 13.94
C HIS A 127 -13.85 5.94 13.62
N PHE A 128 -13.12 4.84 13.44
CA PHE A 128 -13.71 3.50 13.24
C PHE A 128 -14.59 3.08 14.41
N LYS A 129 -14.12 3.28 15.64
CA LYS A 129 -14.91 2.99 16.86
C LYS A 129 -16.20 3.79 16.91
N LYS A 130 -16.13 5.08 16.57
CA LYS A 130 -17.32 5.96 16.51
C LYS A 130 -18.32 5.50 15.45
N ASN A 131 -17.82 5.02 14.32
CA ASN A 131 -18.66 4.54 13.21
C ASN A 131 -19.25 3.14 13.48
N GLY A 132 -18.68 2.36 14.43
CA GLY A 132 -19.00 0.95 14.66
C GLY A 132 -18.61 0.03 13.48
N TRP A 133 -17.74 0.52 12.60
CA TRP A 133 -17.23 -0.19 11.43
C TRP A 133 -15.92 0.46 10.95
N GLY A 134 -15.02 -0.34 10.42
CA GLY A 134 -13.80 0.17 9.80
C GLY A 134 -12.99 -0.91 9.11
N SER A 135 -12.11 -0.51 8.20
CA SER A 135 -11.16 -1.40 7.58
C SER A 135 -9.79 -0.75 7.38
N VAL A 136 -8.75 -1.50 7.65
CA VAL A 136 -7.36 -1.12 7.35
C VAL A 136 -6.77 -2.16 6.40
N VAL A 137 -6.16 -1.70 5.31
CA VAL A 137 -5.39 -2.57 4.43
C VAL A 137 -3.98 -2.02 4.28
N ASN A 138 -3.00 -2.84 4.65
CA ASN A 138 -1.58 -2.52 4.50
C ASN A 138 -1.03 -3.12 3.20
N THR A 139 -0.35 -2.32 2.39
CA THR A 139 0.38 -2.80 1.22
C THR A 139 1.75 -3.30 1.68
N SER A 140 1.82 -4.58 2.03
CA SER A 140 3.07 -5.24 2.39
C SER A 140 3.84 -5.70 1.15
N SER A 141 4.40 -6.90 1.14
CA SER A 141 5.12 -7.49 0.02
C SER A 141 5.26 -9.00 0.22
N ILE A 142 5.44 -9.74 -0.86
CA ILE A 142 5.91 -11.13 -0.80
C ILE A 142 7.28 -11.23 -0.10
N PHE A 143 8.09 -10.17 -0.15
CA PHE A 143 9.39 -10.11 0.54
C PHE A 143 9.27 -9.93 2.06
N GLY A 144 8.07 -9.69 2.58
CA GLY A 144 7.78 -9.91 3.99
C GLY A 144 7.57 -11.37 4.40
N LYS A 145 7.45 -12.29 3.41
CA LYS A 145 7.23 -13.73 3.63
C LYS A 145 8.42 -14.60 3.21
N GLN A 146 9.26 -14.08 2.35
CA GLN A 146 10.49 -14.75 1.88
C GLN A 146 11.56 -13.70 1.58
N PRO A 147 12.86 -14.02 1.72
CA PRO A 147 13.92 -13.08 1.38
C PRO A 147 13.89 -12.69 -0.10
N GLY A 148 14.02 -11.40 -0.39
CA GLY A 148 14.14 -10.84 -1.73
C GLY A 148 15.52 -10.24 -2.03
N GLY A 149 16.42 -10.21 -1.04
CA GLY A 149 17.73 -9.58 -1.14
C GLY A 149 17.70 -8.06 -0.96
N LEU A 150 16.57 -7.52 -0.46
CA LEU A 150 16.36 -6.10 -0.19
C LEU A 150 16.34 -5.88 1.33
N ILE A 151 17.48 -5.99 2.01
CA ILE A 151 17.56 -6.20 3.46
C ILE A 151 16.64 -5.32 4.30
N SER A 152 16.62 -4.01 4.11
CA SER A 152 15.75 -3.13 4.89
C SER A 152 14.28 -3.29 4.52
N TYR A 153 14.00 -3.49 3.23
CA TYR A 153 12.64 -3.66 2.74
C TYR A 153 12.02 -4.98 3.22
N ASP A 154 12.75 -6.09 3.07
CA ASP A 154 12.30 -7.44 3.46
C ASP A 154 11.92 -7.48 4.94
N VAL A 155 12.82 -6.99 5.81
CA VAL A 155 12.61 -6.96 7.27
C VAL A 155 11.42 -6.09 7.65
N ILE A 156 11.30 -4.91 7.04
CA ILE A 156 10.21 -3.99 7.36
C ILE A 156 8.87 -4.52 6.85
N LYS A 157 8.84 -5.17 5.68
CA LYS A 157 7.61 -5.79 5.16
C LYS A 157 7.19 -7.04 5.96
N ALA A 158 8.14 -7.75 6.56
CA ALA A 158 7.83 -8.80 7.54
C ALA A 158 7.23 -8.22 8.83
N ALA A 159 7.80 -7.10 9.33
CA ALA A 159 7.24 -6.38 10.47
C ALA A 159 5.82 -5.85 10.17
N ASP A 160 5.56 -5.33 8.97
CA ASP A 160 4.25 -4.86 8.54
C ASP A 160 3.18 -5.96 8.54
N ILE A 161 3.53 -7.19 8.16
CA ILE A 161 2.65 -8.36 8.28
C ILE A 161 2.33 -8.65 9.75
N MET A 162 3.31 -8.60 10.66
CA MET A 162 3.08 -8.83 12.08
C MET A 162 2.25 -7.71 12.70
N ILE A 163 2.53 -6.45 12.39
CA ILE A 163 1.74 -5.28 12.80
C ILE A 163 0.28 -5.44 12.35
N THR A 164 0.05 -5.88 11.12
CA THR A 164 -1.30 -6.18 10.60
C THR A 164 -2.02 -7.19 11.50
N LYS A 165 -1.34 -8.27 11.89
CA LYS A 165 -1.92 -9.30 12.76
C LYS A 165 -2.25 -8.79 14.16
N ASP A 166 -1.36 -8.02 14.76
CA ASP A 166 -1.58 -7.45 16.10
C ASP A 166 -2.76 -6.47 16.11
N TYR A 167 -2.82 -5.56 15.13
CA TYR A 167 -3.97 -4.66 15.00
C TYR A 167 -5.26 -5.41 14.71
N SER A 168 -5.23 -6.47 13.91
CA SER A 168 -6.44 -7.26 13.63
C SER A 168 -7.04 -7.85 14.89
N ASN A 169 -6.20 -8.40 15.78
CA ASN A 169 -6.63 -8.96 17.05
C ASN A 169 -7.22 -7.88 17.99
N TYR A 170 -6.58 -6.72 18.03
CA TYR A 170 -7.05 -5.60 18.87
C TYR A 170 -8.34 -4.99 18.33
N CYS A 171 -8.44 -4.79 17.02
CA CYS A 171 -9.53 -4.05 16.39
C CYS A 171 -10.79 -4.88 16.17
N ALA A 172 -10.71 -6.20 16.16
CA ALA A 172 -11.84 -7.10 15.90
C ALA A 172 -13.04 -6.86 16.82
N SER A 173 -12.78 -6.55 18.10
CA SER A 173 -13.85 -6.27 19.10
C SER A 173 -14.65 -4.99 18.80
N PHE A 174 -14.15 -4.13 17.90
CA PHE A 174 -14.80 -2.88 17.49
C PHE A 174 -15.44 -2.98 16.09
N ASN A 175 -15.56 -4.18 15.53
CA ASN A 175 -16.02 -4.39 14.17
C ASN A 175 -15.11 -3.69 13.14
N VAL A 176 -13.80 -3.81 13.31
CA VAL A 176 -12.79 -3.25 12.42
C VAL A 176 -11.86 -4.38 11.98
N ASN A 177 -11.76 -4.60 10.68
CA ASN A 177 -10.83 -5.56 10.12
C ASN A 177 -9.50 -4.89 9.72
N VAL A 178 -8.41 -5.64 9.86
CA VAL A 178 -7.07 -5.20 9.46
C VAL A 178 -6.39 -6.33 8.71
N ASN A 179 -6.03 -6.07 7.46
CA ASN A 179 -5.44 -7.07 6.57
C ASN A 179 -4.23 -6.51 5.82
N ALA A 180 -3.42 -7.38 5.25
CA ALA A 180 -2.33 -7.01 4.36
C ALA A 180 -2.50 -7.66 2.98
N VAL A 181 -2.14 -6.94 1.95
CA VAL A 181 -1.88 -7.47 0.62
C VAL A 181 -0.37 -7.55 0.44
N CYS A 182 0.12 -8.68 -0.08
CA CYS A 182 1.53 -8.93 -0.37
C CYS A 182 1.73 -9.03 -1.90
N PRO A 183 1.95 -7.89 -2.58
CA PRO A 183 2.22 -7.90 -4.00
C PRO A 183 3.53 -8.60 -4.34
N GLY A 184 3.55 -9.28 -5.50
CA GLY A 184 4.76 -9.55 -6.25
C GLY A 184 5.22 -8.31 -7.02
N PRO A 185 6.06 -8.47 -8.04
CA PRO A 185 6.47 -7.38 -8.92
C PRO A 185 5.29 -6.80 -9.70
N VAL A 186 5.14 -5.48 -9.64
CA VAL A 186 4.03 -4.73 -10.25
C VAL A 186 4.57 -3.71 -11.24
N ASP A 187 3.91 -3.53 -12.38
CA ASP A 187 4.23 -2.53 -13.39
C ASP A 187 3.92 -1.12 -12.86
N THR A 188 4.90 -0.54 -12.18
CA THR A 188 4.79 0.76 -11.50
C THR A 188 6.09 1.56 -11.68
N PRO A 189 6.07 2.87 -11.38
CA PRO A 189 7.29 3.68 -11.37
C PRO A 189 8.40 3.11 -10.50
N LEU A 190 8.09 2.35 -9.43
CA LEU A 190 9.10 1.70 -8.58
C LEU A 190 10.00 0.71 -9.35
N TRP A 191 9.49 0.10 -10.42
CA TRP A 191 10.27 -0.79 -11.30
C TRP A 191 10.76 -0.09 -12.56
N PHE A 192 9.92 0.75 -13.15
CA PHE A 192 10.11 1.21 -14.53
C PHE A 192 10.62 2.64 -14.66
N ALA A 193 10.49 3.50 -13.62
CA ALA A 193 11.04 4.85 -13.69
C ALA A 193 12.58 4.84 -13.70
N PRO A 194 13.22 5.88 -14.27
CA PRO A 194 14.67 6.01 -14.25
C PRO A 194 15.26 5.95 -12.83
N GLY A 195 16.36 5.20 -12.67
CA GLY A 195 17.07 5.03 -11.39
C GLY A 195 16.41 4.08 -10.39
N GLN A 196 15.25 3.51 -10.74
CA GLN A 196 14.50 2.60 -9.85
C GLN A 196 14.94 1.13 -10.00
N LEU A 197 14.19 0.19 -9.42
CA LEU A 197 14.57 -1.22 -9.29
C LEU A 197 14.97 -1.87 -10.63
N GLY A 198 14.34 -1.49 -11.75
CA GLY A 198 14.70 -2.03 -13.07
C GLY A 198 16.11 -1.64 -13.50
N ASP A 199 16.53 -0.38 -13.25
CA ASP A 199 17.90 0.06 -13.55
C ASP A 199 18.91 -0.56 -12.59
N GLN A 200 18.54 -0.73 -11.32
CA GLN A 200 19.39 -1.40 -10.32
C GLN A 200 19.58 -2.88 -10.67
N LEU A 201 18.52 -3.56 -11.11
CA LEU A 201 18.59 -4.95 -11.59
C LEU A 201 19.48 -5.07 -12.84
N ALA A 202 19.34 -4.14 -13.80
CA ALA A 202 20.18 -4.08 -14.99
C ALA A 202 21.66 -3.94 -14.63
N GLY A 203 21.99 -3.04 -13.68
CA GLY A 203 23.34 -2.88 -13.15
C GLY A 203 23.89 -4.14 -12.48
N ALA A 204 23.08 -4.85 -11.71
CA ALA A 204 23.48 -6.08 -11.01
C ALA A 204 23.66 -7.27 -11.97
N THR A 205 22.94 -7.31 -13.09
CA THR A 205 22.97 -8.43 -14.06
C THR A 205 23.87 -8.17 -15.28
N GLY A 206 24.24 -6.91 -15.52
CA GLY A 206 24.96 -6.50 -16.73
C GLY A 206 24.10 -6.53 -18.01
N MET A 207 22.80 -6.65 -17.89
CA MET A 207 21.83 -6.65 -19.00
C MET A 207 21.33 -5.23 -19.31
N SER A 208 20.66 -5.05 -20.47
CA SER A 208 19.81 -3.87 -20.66
C SER A 208 18.66 -3.87 -19.63
N LYS A 209 18.07 -2.70 -19.34
CA LYS A 209 16.94 -2.61 -18.42
C LYS A 209 15.75 -3.46 -18.88
N GLU A 210 15.44 -3.40 -20.16
CA GLU A 210 14.35 -4.14 -20.79
C GLU A 210 14.58 -5.65 -20.69
N ASP A 211 15.80 -6.10 -20.98
CA ASP A 211 16.16 -7.54 -20.89
C ASP A 211 16.15 -8.03 -19.45
N ALA A 212 16.68 -7.24 -18.52
CA ALA A 212 16.70 -7.59 -17.09
C ALA A 212 15.30 -7.74 -16.52
N ILE A 213 14.39 -6.83 -16.84
CA ILE A 213 12.99 -6.88 -16.43
C ILE A 213 12.28 -8.10 -17.04
N ALA A 214 12.46 -8.32 -18.35
CA ALA A 214 11.87 -9.47 -19.03
C ALA A 214 12.42 -10.81 -18.50
N TRP A 215 13.73 -10.89 -18.29
CA TRP A 215 14.38 -12.03 -17.69
C TRP A 215 13.84 -12.33 -16.28
N PHE A 216 13.74 -11.28 -15.44
CA PHE A 216 13.23 -11.43 -14.08
C PHE A 216 11.79 -11.96 -14.08
N ALA A 217 10.93 -11.40 -14.91
CA ALA A 217 9.54 -11.85 -15.03
C ALA A 217 9.47 -13.34 -15.42
N LYS A 218 10.24 -13.74 -16.45
CA LYS A 218 10.24 -15.10 -16.99
C LYS A 218 10.83 -16.13 -16.03
N THR A 219 11.83 -15.75 -15.22
CA THR A 219 12.56 -16.71 -14.36
C THR A 219 11.98 -16.79 -12.95
N ASN A 220 11.39 -15.70 -12.43
CA ASN A 220 11.00 -15.62 -11.02
C ASN A 220 9.47 -15.60 -10.82
N ILE A 221 8.69 -15.22 -11.81
CA ILE A 221 7.23 -15.14 -11.69
C ILE A 221 6.59 -16.27 -12.49
N PRO A 222 5.92 -17.26 -11.87
CA PRO A 222 5.28 -18.35 -12.60
C PRO A 222 4.31 -17.91 -13.70
N MET A 223 3.56 -16.81 -13.50
CA MET A 223 2.72 -16.22 -14.54
C MET A 223 3.50 -15.51 -15.66
N GLY A 224 4.83 -15.40 -15.57
CA GLY A 224 5.74 -14.86 -16.59
C GLY A 224 5.64 -13.36 -16.85
N ARG A 225 4.96 -12.59 -15.99
CA ARG A 225 4.76 -11.15 -16.17
C ARG A 225 4.66 -10.41 -14.83
N TYR A 226 4.91 -9.12 -14.85
CA TYR A 226 4.54 -8.22 -13.76
C TYR A 226 3.02 -8.10 -13.66
N ALA A 227 2.53 -7.90 -12.45
CA ALA A 227 1.12 -7.57 -12.23
C ALA A 227 0.83 -6.15 -12.74
N LYS A 228 -0.39 -5.90 -13.18
CA LYS A 228 -0.89 -4.54 -13.37
C LYS A 228 -1.27 -3.96 -12.01
N PRO A 229 -1.12 -2.64 -11.77
CA PRO A 229 -1.52 -2.02 -10.50
C PRO A 229 -2.96 -2.31 -10.09
N GLU A 230 -3.88 -2.41 -11.06
CA GLU A 230 -5.29 -2.72 -10.83
C GLU A 230 -5.51 -4.12 -10.27
N GLU A 231 -4.64 -5.09 -10.57
CA GLU A 231 -4.75 -6.45 -10.04
C GLU A 231 -4.48 -6.47 -8.53
N ILE A 232 -3.59 -5.59 -8.05
CA ILE A 232 -3.33 -5.38 -6.62
C ILE A 232 -4.47 -4.57 -5.98
N ALA A 233 -4.90 -3.49 -6.65
CA ALA A 233 -5.98 -2.63 -6.17
C ALA A 233 -7.28 -3.41 -5.94
N ASN A 234 -7.64 -4.34 -6.84
CA ASN A 234 -8.82 -5.17 -6.69
C ASN A 234 -8.81 -5.98 -5.39
N ALA A 235 -7.65 -6.54 -5.02
CA ALA A 235 -7.50 -7.29 -3.77
C ALA A 235 -7.62 -6.38 -2.53
N ILE A 236 -7.01 -5.18 -2.58
CA ILE A 236 -7.10 -4.19 -1.50
C ILE A 236 -8.55 -3.75 -1.30
N VAL A 237 -9.24 -3.39 -2.38
CA VAL A 237 -10.63 -2.91 -2.34
C VAL A 237 -11.56 -4.03 -1.87
N PHE A 238 -11.37 -5.27 -2.34
CA PHE A 238 -12.16 -6.40 -1.86
C PHE A 238 -11.97 -6.64 -0.35
N LEU A 239 -10.73 -6.66 0.16
CA LEU A 239 -10.47 -6.89 1.60
C LEU A 239 -11.06 -5.81 2.51
N SER A 240 -11.31 -4.62 2.00
CA SER A 240 -11.94 -3.52 2.75
C SER A 240 -13.46 -3.45 2.58
N SER A 241 -14.05 -4.37 1.83
CA SER A 241 -15.47 -4.37 1.49
C SER A 241 -16.34 -5.07 2.52
N GLU A 242 -17.64 -4.80 2.49
CA GLU A 242 -18.63 -5.47 3.35
C GLU A 242 -18.62 -7.01 3.18
N PRO A 243 -18.63 -7.57 1.95
CA PRO A 243 -18.55 -9.02 1.76
C PRO A 243 -17.32 -9.69 2.36
N ALA A 244 -16.19 -8.94 2.46
CA ALA A 244 -14.95 -9.45 3.03
C ALA A 244 -14.82 -9.20 4.55
N HIS A 245 -15.82 -8.61 5.20
CA HIS A 245 -15.65 -8.06 6.56
C HIS A 245 -15.38 -9.13 7.65
N TYR A 246 -15.62 -10.41 7.38
CA TYR A 246 -15.21 -11.50 8.26
C TYR A 246 -13.75 -11.95 8.06
N ILE A 247 -13.04 -11.35 7.08
CA ILE A 247 -11.62 -11.60 6.82
C ILE A 247 -10.82 -10.57 7.60
N THR A 248 -10.07 -11.00 8.62
CA THR A 248 -9.19 -10.12 9.39
C THR A 248 -7.91 -10.83 9.82
N GLY A 249 -6.80 -10.13 9.84
CA GLY A 249 -5.48 -10.65 10.23
C GLY A 249 -4.85 -11.56 9.18
N VAL A 250 -5.28 -11.47 7.93
CA VAL A 250 -4.64 -12.19 6.82
C VAL A 250 -3.62 -11.32 6.11
N SER A 251 -2.63 -11.99 5.50
CA SER A 251 -1.72 -11.39 4.54
C SER A 251 -1.79 -12.22 3.25
N ILE A 252 -2.50 -11.69 2.24
CA ILE A 252 -2.74 -12.43 1.00
C ILE A 252 -1.70 -12.10 -0.05
N ASN A 253 -1.20 -13.11 -0.76
CA ASN A 253 -0.29 -12.94 -1.87
C ASN A 253 -1.07 -12.58 -3.15
N VAL A 254 -0.61 -11.55 -3.87
CA VAL A 254 -1.06 -11.18 -5.21
C VAL A 254 0.20 -11.06 -6.06
N ASP A 255 0.78 -12.19 -6.45
CA ASP A 255 2.20 -12.29 -6.84
C ASP A 255 2.45 -13.16 -8.08
N GLY A 256 1.41 -13.60 -8.78
CA GLY A 256 1.57 -14.47 -9.93
C GLY A 256 2.18 -15.84 -9.61
N GLY A 257 2.10 -16.26 -8.34
CA GLY A 257 2.63 -17.55 -7.86
C GLY A 257 4.11 -17.53 -7.48
N MET A 258 4.68 -16.34 -7.25
CA MET A 258 6.12 -16.18 -6.98
C MET A 258 6.54 -16.75 -5.62
N VAL A 259 5.70 -16.61 -4.58
CA VAL A 259 5.95 -17.22 -3.27
C VAL A 259 5.75 -18.73 -3.37
N LYS A 260 6.78 -19.49 -3.00
CA LYS A 260 6.78 -20.96 -3.08
C LYS A 260 6.21 -21.63 -1.83
N SER A 261 6.09 -20.88 -0.74
CA SER A 261 5.51 -21.35 0.51
C SER A 261 3.99 -21.18 0.48
N PHE A 262 3.27 -22.06 1.16
CA PHE A 262 1.82 -21.98 1.34
C PHE A 262 1.42 -21.41 2.72
N ILE A 263 2.39 -20.87 3.47
CA ILE A 263 2.22 -20.17 4.74
C ILE A 263 2.42 -18.67 4.54
#